data_f0145cc2e756e54944cbbdb56000aa6b
#
_entry.id   f0145cc2e756e54944cbbdb56000aa6b
#
_cell.length_a   1.000
_cell.length_b   1.000
_cell.length_c   1.000
_cell.angle_alpha   90.00
_cell.angle_beta   90.00
_cell.angle_gamma   90.00
#
_symmetry.space_group_name_H-M   'P 1'
#
loop_
_entity.id
_entity.type
_entity.pdbx_description
1 polymer ?
#
loop_
_entity_poly.entity_id
_entity_poly.type
_entity_poly.pdbx_seq_one_letter_code
_entity_poly.pdbx_strand_id
1 'polypeptide(L)'
;MQNRYFLGFLLVVISGIIWSFGAPLVRLLEDAENYRLQYLLYRGLIITSVILIYVAFREGKDFFLTFKRIDSWSLVGSVVMSFTFFGWIYALTTTTVAITLLMLALSPVLSAFLGYLILGERLSPITFINMLIVAAGITIMVWDSEKSTT
;
A
#
# COMPACT_ATOMS: atom_id res chain seq x y z
N MET A 1 1.32 -26.60 -15.05
CA MET A 1 0.56 -25.47 -14.44
C MET A 1 0.93 -25.26 -12.97
N GLN A 2 1.14 -26.28 -12.19
CA GLN A 2 1.42 -26.23 -10.73
C GLN A 2 2.66 -25.38 -10.35
N ASN A 3 3.75 -25.46 -11.13
CA ASN A 3 4.97 -24.67 -10.88
C ASN A 3 4.76 -23.14 -11.00
N ARG A 4 3.84 -22.69 -11.83
CA ARG A 4 3.56 -21.24 -11.99
C ARG A 4 2.81 -20.67 -10.80
N TYR A 5 1.87 -21.43 -10.22
CA TYR A 5 1.15 -21.01 -9.00
C TYR A 5 2.09 -20.97 -7.79
N PHE A 6 2.97 -21.96 -7.66
CA PHE A 6 3.95 -22.00 -6.58
C PHE A 6 4.93 -20.82 -6.68
N LEU A 7 5.43 -20.54 -7.88
CA LEU A 7 6.30 -19.38 -8.12
C LEU A 7 5.58 -18.05 -7.79
N GLY A 8 4.33 -17.91 -8.23
CA GLY A 8 3.51 -16.73 -7.91
C GLY A 8 3.32 -16.56 -6.41
N PHE A 9 3.00 -17.64 -5.69
CA PHE A 9 2.88 -17.62 -4.24
C PHE A 9 4.19 -17.21 -3.56
N LEU A 10 5.31 -17.79 -3.97
CA LEU A 10 6.64 -17.47 -3.43
C LEU A 10 6.99 -16.00 -3.63
N LEU A 11 6.71 -15.45 -4.82
CA LEU A 11 6.96 -14.04 -5.13
C LEU A 11 6.10 -13.11 -4.25
N VAL A 12 4.84 -13.46 -3.99
CA VAL A 12 3.97 -12.68 -3.09
C VAL A 12 4.50 -12.70 -1.66
N VAL A 13 4.92 -13.86 -1.16
CA VAL A 13 5.51 -13.98 0.18
C VAL A 13 6.78 -13.16 0.31
N ILE A 14 7.70 -13.28 -0.64
CA ILE A 14 8.95 -12.52 -0.65
C ILE A 14 8.68 -11.01 -0.71
N SER A 15 7.77 -10.57 -1.56
CA SER A 15 7.42 -9.14 -1.65
C SER A 15 6.80 -8.63 -0.35
N GLY A 16 5.98 -9.42 0.33
CA GLY A 16 5.44 -9.09 1.65
C GLY A 16 6.51 -8.95 2.72
N ILE A 17 7.48 -9.87 2.75
CA ILE A 17 8.63 -9.79 3.66
C ILE A 17 9.46 -8.53 3.39
N ILE A 18 9.79 -8.25 2.13
CA ILE A 18 10.55 -7.05 1.77
C ILE A 18 9.79 -5.78 2.14
N TRP A 19 8.48 -5.76 1.91
CA TRP A 19 7.64 -4.60 2.22
C TRP A 19 7.53 -4.34 3.73
N SER A 20 7.58 -5.39 4.56
CA SER A 20 7.51 -5.26 6.02
C SER A 20 8.70 -4.50 6.63
N PHE A 21 9.84 -4.46 5.95
CA PHE A 21 10.99 -3.65 6.36
C PHE A 21 10.80 -2.14 6.11
N GLY A 22 9.82 -1.75 5.30
CA GLY A 22 9.60 -0.35 4.95
C GLY A 22 9.28 0.55 6.15
N ALA A 23 8.44 0.11 7.07
CA ALA A 23 8.07 0.89 8.25
C ALA A 23 9.23 1.06 9.26
N PRO A 24 9.97 0.01 9.64
CA PRO A 24 11.17 0.15 10.47
C PRO A 24 12.23 1.07 9.85
N LEU A 25 12.48 0.96 8.55
CA LEU A 25 13.46 1.80 7.86
C LEU A 25 13.09 3.30 7.92
N VAL A 26 11.82 3.64 7.74
CA VAL A 26 11.36 5.04 7.87
C VAL A 26 11.58 5.55 9.30
N ARG A 27 11.39 4.70 10.30
CA ARG A 27 11.59 5.05 11.71
C ARG A 27 13.04 5.21 12.12
N LEU A 28 13.97 4.58 11.42
CA LEU A 28 15.41 4.74 11.64
C LEU A 28 15.98 6.03 11.05
N LEU A 29 15.20 6.74 10.21
CA LEU A 29 15.63 8.04 9.69
C LEU A 29 15.55 9.09 10.79
N GLU A 30 16.67 9.72 11.11
CA GLU A 30 16.72 10.89 11.96
C GLU A 30 15.88 12.01 11.30
N ASP A 31 15.10 12.73 12.10
CA ASP A 31 14.20 13.81 11.64
C ASP A 31 13.23 13.42 10.50
N ALA A 32 12.75 12.18 10.50
CA ALA A 32 11.83 11.68 9.46
C ALA A 32 10.60 12.59 9.26
N GLU A 33 10.20 13.33 10.28
CA GLU A 33 9.10 14.29 10.21
C GLU A 33 9.41 15.48 9.29
N ASN A 34 10.62 15.98 9.32
CA ASN A 34 11.03 17.14 8.55
C ASN A 34 11.38 16.79 7.10
N TYR A 35 11.81 15.54 6.85
CA TYR A 35 12.28 15.09 5.54
C TYR A 35 11.29 14.18 4.77
N ARG A 36 10.00 14.15 5.17
CA ARG A 36 8.95 13.31 4.53
C ARG A 36 8.90 13.45 3.02
N LEU A 37 8.86 14.67 2.53
CA LEU A 37 8.77 14.96 1.08
C LEU A 37 10.04 14.54 0.35
N GLN A 38 11.20 14.78 0.94
CA GLN A 38 12.48 14.38 0.35
C GLN A 38 12.57 12.85 0.27
N TYR A 39 12.19 12.14 1.33
CA TYR A 39 12.13 10.68 1.32
C TYR A 39 11.22 10.14 0.20
N LEU A 40 10.01 10.69 0.09
CA LEU A 40 9.05 10.29 -0.95
C LEU A 40 9.61 10.58 -2.35
N LEU A 41 10.25 11.73 -2.54
CA LEU A 41 10.84 12.12 -3.81
C LEU A 41 11.97 11.18 -4.20
N TYR A 42 12.94 10.94 -3.33
CA TYR A 42 14.05 10.03 -3.62
C TYR A 42 13.57 8.59 -3.86
N ARG A 43 12.66 8.09 -3.02
CA ARG A 43 12.06 6.77 -3.22
C ARG A 43 11.32 6.69 -4.55
N GLY A 44 10.52 7.71 -4.88
CA GLY A 44 9.81 7.79 -6.15
C GLY A 44 10.76 7.82 -7.36
N LEU A 45 11.82 8.61 -7.30
CA LEU A 45 12.82 8.68 -8.36
C LEU A 45 13.53 7.33 -8.57
N ILE A 46 13.94 6.67 -7.49
CA ILE A 46 14.60 5.36 -7.59
C ILE A 46 13.66 4.33 -8.22
N ILE A 47 12.43 4.20 -7.71
CA ILE A 47 11.44 3.23 -8.23
C ILE A 47 11.12 3.54 -9.69
N THR A 48 10.88 4.80 -10.04
CA THR A 48 10.59 5.21 -11.41
C THR A 48 11.75 4.90 -12.34
N SER A 49 12.99 5.20 -11.92
CA SER A 49 14.18 4.89 -12.72
C SER A 49 14.33 3.39 -12.97
N VAL A 50 14.14 2.55 -11.95
CA VAL A 50 14.22 1.10 -12.09
C VAL A 50 13.15 0.58 -13.05
N ILE A 51 11.91 1.07 -12.92
CA ILE A 51 10.81 0.68 -13.81
C ILE A 51 11.07 1.14 -15.24
N LEU A 52 11.52 2.38 -15.44
CA LEU A 52 11.84 2.90 -16.77
C LEU A 52 12.93 2.11 -17.45
N ILE A 53 14.00 1.79 -16.71
CA ILE A 53 15.10 0.95 -17.21
C ILE A 53 14.57 -0.44 -17.60
N TYR A 54 13.76 -1.06 -16.73
CA TYR A 54 13.17 -2.36 -17.01
C TYR A 54 12.30 -2.34 -18.28
N VAL A 55 11.41 -1.34 -18.40
CA VAL A 55 10.54 -1.21 -19.58
C VAL A 55 11.35 -0.92 -20.84
N ALA A 56 12.39 -0.08 -20.76
CA ALA A 56 13.28 0.20 -21.88
C ALA A 56 13.98 -1.06 -22.40
N PHE A 57 14.46 -1.93 -21.50
CA PHE A 57 15.07 -3.20 -21.87
C PHE A 57 14.05 -4.19 -22.48
N ARG A 58 12.82 -4.19 -21.97
CA ARG A 58 11.78 -5.11 -22.43
C ARG A 58 11.16 -4.72 -23.75
N GLU A 59 10.79 -3.46 -23.92
CA GLU A 59 10.06 -2.95 -25.08
C GLU A 59 10.98 -2.43 -26.21
N GLY A 60 12.26 -2.16 -25.91
CA GLY A 60 13.25 -1.73 -26.89
C GLY A 60 12.78 -0.55 -27.74
N LYS A 61 12.58 -0.77 -29.06
CA LYS A 61 12.15 0.29 -29.99
C LYS A 61 10.74 0.82 -29.74
N ASP A 62 9.88 0.03 -29.09
CA ASP A 62 8.49 0.38 -28.81
C ASP A 62 8.31 1.11 -27.47
N PHE A 63 9.40 1.42 -26.78
CA PHE A 63 9.40 2.12 -25.49
C PHE A 63 8.51 3.38 -25.50
N PHE A 64 8.67 4.26 -26.48
CA PHE A 64 7.87 5.48 -26.58
C PHE A 64 6.39 5.23 -26.93
N LEU A 65 6.09 4.13 -27.62
CA LEU A 65 4.71 3.74 -27.92
C LEU A 65 3.97 3.28 -26.67
N THR A 66 4.67 2.71 -25.71
CA THR A 66 4.10 2.29 -24.42
C THR A 66 3.56 3.50 -23.65
N PHE A 67 4.24 4.64 -23.70
CA PHE A 67 3.73 5.88 -23.06
C PHE A 67 2.48 6.45 -23.75
N LYS A 68 2.35 6.29 -25.06
CA LYS A 68 1.15 6.73 -25.79
C LYS A 68 -0.10 5.88 -25.49
N ARG A 69 0.09 4.70 -24.91
CA ARG A 69 -1.01 3.81 -24.50
C ARG A 69 -1.51 4.08 -23.08
N ILE A 70 -0.94 5.08 -22.39
CA ILE A 70 -1.39 5.47 -21.06
C ILE A 70 -2.78 6.08 -21.20
N ASP A 71 -3.76 5.43 -20.58
CA ASP A 71 -5.14 5.87 -20.54
C ASP A 71 -5.35 6.91 -19.43
N SER A 72 -6.37 7.76 -19.58
CA SER A 72 -6.76 8.76 -18.58
C SER A 72 -7.02 8.17 -17.20
N TRP A 73 -7.58 6.96 -17.13
CA TRP A 73 -7.81 6.24 -15.87
C TRP A 73 -6.51 5.87 -15.18
N SER A 74 -5.46 5.56 -15.94
CA SER A 74 -4.12 5.30 -15.38
C SER A 74 -3.52 6.56 -14.76
N LEU A 75 -3.78 7.73 -15.31
CA LEU A 75 -3.37 9.01 -14.73
C LEU A 75 -4.10 9.29 -13.41
N VAL A 76 -5.41 9.10 -13.38
CA VAL A 76 -6.21 9.22 -12.15
C VAL A 76 -5.70 8.26 -11.08
N GLY A 77 -5.48 6.99 -11.45
CA GLY A 77 -4.92 6.00 -10.54
C GLY A 77 -3.55 6.38 -9.98
N SER A 78 -2.67 6.97 -10.81
CA SER A 78 -1.34 7.43 -10.37
C SER A 78 -1.42 8.56 -9.35
N VAL A 79 -2.33 9.52 -9.58
CA VAL A 79 -2.56 10.63 -8.65
C VAL A 79 -3.08 10.11 -7.30
N VAL A 80 -4.09 9.24 -7.32
CA VAL A 80 -4.64 8.63 -6.10
C VAL A 80 -3.56 7.83 -5.34
N MET A 81 -2.75 7.05 -6.06
CA MET A 81 -1.62 6.32 -5.46
C MET A 81 -0.58 7.24 -4.83
N SER A 82 -0.28 8.37 -5.45
CA SER A 82 0.66 9.36 -4.90
C SER A 82 0.16 9.93 -3.58
N PHE A 83 -1.12 10.27 -3.48
CA PHE A 83 -1.75 10.71 -2.23
C PHE A 83 -1.74 9.60 -1.17
N THR A 84 -1.97 8.35 -1.56
CA THR A 84 -1.92 7.19 -0.65
C THR A 84 -0.52 7.02 -0.06
N PHE A 85 0.53 7.10 -0.88
CA PHE A 85 1.91 7.01 -0.39
C PHE A 85 2.29 8.18 0.52
N PHE A 86 1.84 9.39 0.18
CA PHE A 86 2.05 10.55 1.05
C PHE A 86 1.37 10.35 2.42
N GLY A 87 0.09 9.95 2.43
CA GLY A 87 -0.66 9.66 3.65
C GLY A 87 -0.03 8.56 4.48
N TRP A 88 0.50 7.51 3.83
CA TRP A 88 1.20 6.42 4.48
C TRP A 88 2.46 6.90 5.23
N ILE A 89 3.32 7.66 4.57
CA ILE A 89 4.54 8.20 5.21
C ILE A 89 4.19 9.21 6.30
N TYR A 90 3.18 10.04 6.06
CA TYR A 90 2.69 10.97 7.08
C TYR A 90 2.22 10.22 8.32
N ALA A 91 1.40 9.18 8.19
CA ALA A 91 0.94 8.37 9.30
C ALA A 91 2.09 7.68 10.05
N LEU A 92 3.07 7.09 9.33
CA LEU A 92 4.24 6.45 9.93
C LEU A 92 5.10 7.41 10.75
N THR A 93 5.15 8.68 10.38
CA THR A 93 5.99 9.68 11.07
C THR A 93 5.27 10.41 12.20
N THR A 94 3.92 10.45 12.19
CA THR A 94 3.12 11.16 13.20
C THR A 94 2.49 10.24 14.24
N THR A 95 2.35 8.93 13.92
CA THR A 95 1.74 7.96 14.84
C THR A 95 2.66 6.77 15.08
N THR A 96 2.21 5.79 15.86
CA THR A 96 2.98 4.54 16.04
C THR A 96 2.83 3.65 14.79
N VAL A 97 3.86 2.84 14.51
CA VAL A 97 3.82 1.85 13.41
C VAL A 97 2.64 0.90 13.59
N ALA A 98 2.35 0.50 14.83
CA ALA A 98 1.25 -0.40 15.14
C ALA A 98 -0.12 0.20 14.74
N ILE A 99 -0.38 1.47 15.09
CA ILE A 99 -1.62 2.16 14.71
C ILE A 99 -1.71 2.31 13.20
N THR A 100 -0.62 2.68 12.54
CA THR A 100 -0.58 2.83 11.07
C THR A 100 -0.89 1.51 10.37
N LEU A 101 -0.30 0.40 10.80
CA LEU A 101 -0.56 -0.94 10.25
C LEU A 101 -1.99 -1.40 10.53
N LEU A 102 -2.53 -1.07 11.71
CA LEU A 102 -3.91 -1.39 12.05
C LEU A 102 -4.90 -0.65 11.15
N MET A 103 -4.66 0.65 10.89
CA MET A 103 -5.46 1.41 9.94
C MET A 103 -5.38 0.84 8.52
N LEU A 104 -4.21 0.33 8.12
CA LEU A 104 -4.06 -0.38 6.85
C LEU A 104 -4.90 -1.67 6.81
N ALA A 105 -5.05 -2.37 7.92
CA ALA A 105 -5.88 -3.57 8.02
C ALA A 105 -7.38 -3.30 7.78
N LEU A 106 -7.83 -2.05 7.83
CA LEU A 106 -9.17 -1.62 7.41
C LEU A 106 -9.35 -1.63 5.87
N SER A 107 -8.27 -1.61 5.10
CA SER A 107 -8.34 -1.50 3.64
C SER A 107 -9.20 -2.59 2.98
N PRO A 108 -9.11 -3.88 3.34
CA PRO A 108 -9.98 -4.90 2.78
C PRO A 108 -11.46 -4.67 3.10
N VAL A 109 -11.74 -4.13 4.31
CA VAL A 109 -13.12 -3.81 4.75
C VAL A 109 -13.69 -2.69 3.88
N LEU A 110 -12.93 -1.60 3.73
CA LEU A 110 -13.33 -0.47 2.90
C LEU A 110 -13.46 -0.86 1.43
N SER A 111 -12.53 -1.67 0.91
CA SER A 111 -12.58 -2.17 -0.47
C SER A 111 -13.82 -3.03 -0.72
N ALA A 112 -14.16 -3.94 0.20
CA ALA A 112 -15.34 -4.77 0.10
C ALA A 112 -16.64 -3.93 0.17
N PHE A 113 -16.68 -2.93 1.05
CA PHE A 113 -17.81 -2.02 1.18
C PHE A 113 -18.00 -1.17 -0.09
N LEU A 114 -16.93 -0.62 -0.64
CA LEU A 114 -16.97 0.14 -1.89
C LEU A 114 -17.33 -0.74 -3.08
N GLY A 115 -16.83 -1.98 -3.15
CA GLY A 115 -17.20 -2.95 -4.16
C GLY A 115 -18.70 -3.26 -4.13
N TYR A 116 -19.27 -3.41 -2.95
CA TYR A 116 -20.72 -3.57 -2.79
C TYR A 116 -21.49 -2.35 -3.27
N LEU A 117 -21.09 -1.13 -2.87
CA LEU A 117 -21.80 0.10 -3.22
C LEU A 117 -21.67 0.50 -4.70
N ILE A 118 -20.48 0.38 -5.28
CA ILE A 118 -20.17 0.91 -6.62
C ILE A 118 -20.38 -0.15 -7.68
N LEU A 119 -19.95 -1.38 -7.41
CA LEU A 119 -19.98 -2.49 -8.38
C LEU A 119 -21.17 -3.42 -8.18
N GLY A 120 -21.94 -3.27 -7.09
CA GLY A 120 -23.06 -4.15 -6.76
C GLY A 120 -22.61 -5.57 -6.40
N GLU A 121 -21.34 -5.78 -6.04
CA GLU A 121 -20.80 -7.08 -5.69
C GLU A 121 -21.43 -7.58 -4.39
N ARG A 122 -21.85 -8.85 -4.36
CA ARG A 122 -22.39 -9.45 -3.15
C ARG A 122 -21.25 -9.81 -2.19
N LEU A 123 -21.30 -9.26 -0.99
CA LEU A 123 -20.35 -9.62 0.06
C LEU A 123 -20.55 -11.09 0.47
N SER A 124 -19.47 -11.84 0.46
CA SER A 124 -19.48 -13.20 1.02
C SER A 124 -19.68 -13.14 2.54
N PRO A 125 -20.43 -14.09 3.15
CA PRO A 125 -20.57 -14.17 4.61
C PRO A 125 -19.21 -14.20 5.34
N ILE A 126 -18.22 -14.88 4.75
CA ILE A 126 -16.86 -14.93 5.30
C ILE A 126 -16.20 -13.55 5.29
N THR A 127 -16.40 -12.77 4.23
CA THR A 127 -15.91 -11.39 4.14
C THR A 127 -16.50 -10.54 5.26
N PHE A 128 -17.82 -10.66 5.49
CA PHE A 128 -18.50 -9.93 6.56
C PHE A 128 -17.97 -10.29 7.96
N ILE A 129 -17.76 -11.59 8.23
CA ILE A 129 -17.17 -12.05 9.50
C ILE A 129 -15.76 -11.48 9.70
N ASN A 130 -14.92 -11.51 8.65
CA ASN A 130 -13.58 -10.93 8.71
C ASN A 130 -13.61 -9.41 8.97
N MET A 131 -14.58 -8.69 8.39
CA MET A 131 -14.78 -7.27 8.67
C MET A 131 -15.09 -7.02 10.15
N LEU A 132 -15.94 -7.84 10.76
CA LEU A 132 -16.28 -7.72 12.19
C LEU A 132 -15.06 -8.02 13.08
N ILE A 133 -14.25 -9.02 12.75
CA ILE A 133 -13.04 -9.36 13.49
C ILE A 133 -12.03 -8.21 13.45
N VAL A 134 -11.81 -7.62 12.27
CA VAL A 134 -10.92 -6.46 12.10
C VAL A 134 -11.44 -5.25 12.89
N ALA A 135 -12.73 -4.95 12.78
CA ALA A 135 -13.35 -3.85 13.53
C ALA A 135 -13.22 -4.03 15.05
N ALA A 136 -13.44 -5.25 15.56
CA ALA A 136 -13.25 -5.58 16.98
C ALA A 136 -11.79 -5.39 17.42
N GLY A 137 -10.83 -5.87 16.62
CA GLY A 137 -9.40 -5.68 16.90
C GLY A 137 -8.99 -4.21 17.00
N ILE A 138 -9.49 -3.37 16.09
CA ILE A 138 -9.26 -1.92 16.10
C ILE A 138 -9.86 -1.28 17.35
N THR A 139 -11.08 -1.64 17.70
CA THR A 139 -11.76 -1.09 18.88
C THR A 139 -11.00 -1.41 20.15
N ILE A 140 -10.53 -2.64 20.32
CA ILE A 140 -9.74 -3.08 21.49
C ILE A 140 -8.44 -2.27 21.58
N MET A 141 -7.74 -2.09 20.47
CA MET A 141 -6.47 -1.38 20.46
C MET A 141 -6.62 0.12 20.74
N VAL A 142 -7.64 0.77 20.20
CA VAL A 142 -7.92 2.19 20.47
C VAL A 142 -8.28 2.37 21.95
N TRP A 143 -9.07 1.47 22.49
CA TRP A 143 -9.44 1.50 23.92
C TRP A 143 -8.24 1.37 24.86
N ASP A 144 -7.29 0.48 24.52
CA ASP A 144 -6.07 0.28 25.33
C ASP A 144 -5.12 1.47 25.22
N SER A 145 -5.02 2.06 24.04
CA SER A 145 -4.21 3.29 23.82
C SER A 145 -4.71 4.48 24.63
N GLU A 146 -6.01 4.64 24.80
CA GLU A 146 -6.60 5.72 25.58
C GLU A 146 -6.30 5.58 27.08
N LYS A 147 -6.29 4.35 27.59
CA LYS A 147 -5.94 4.06 28.99
C LYS A 147 -4.45 4.26 29.31
N SER A 148 -3.58 4.16 28.36
CA SER A 148 -2.13 4.33 28.55
C SER A 148 -1.70 5.80 28.53
N THR A 149 -2.60 6.72 28.19
CA THR A 149 -2.34 8.18 28.09
C THR A 149 -2.91 8.97 29.29
N THR A 150 -3.70 8.30 30.15
CA THR A 150 -4.21 8.83 31.41
C THR A 150 -3.41 8.30 32.59
#